data_a54f9c12bc706dcb815c1f749571bc16
#
_entry.id   a54f9c12bc706dcb815c1f749571bc16
#
_cell.length_a   1.000
_cell.length_b   1.000
_cell.length_c   1.000
_cell.angle_alpha   90.00
_cell.angle_beta   90.00
_cell.angle_gamma   90.00
#
_symmetry.space_group_name_H-M   'P 1'
#
loop_
_entity.id
_entity.type
_entity.pdbx_description
1 polymer ?
#
loop_
_entity_poly.entity_id
_entity_poly.type
_entity_poly.pdbx_seq_one_letter_code
_entity_poly.pdbx_strand_id
1 'polypeptide(L)'
;SNEVWDTGSLYTTNNGRFTVTSTTTGYYFLYAGVKFNNLTSNRVQLRILYNNGSSNITFALTELQFDASGYAAPHVAAVVPLTSSGNYAYIEAYQNSGGSIDLSNEVEGNYFGGFRIGG
;
A
#
# COMPACT_ATOMS: atom_id res chain seq x y z
N SER A 1 7.68 -3.59 4.13
CA SER A 1 7.76 -2.48 3.17
C SER A 1 8.61 -1.36 3.74
N ASN A 2 9.15 -0.53 2.86
CA ASN A 2 9.94 0.62 3.24
C ASN A 2 9.04 1.84 3.39
N GLU A 3 9.21 2.54 4.50
CA GLU A 3 8.54 3.80 4.72
C GLU A 3 9.37 4.93 4.11
N VAL A 4 8.76 5.75 3.24
CA VAL A 4 9.46 6.86 2.59
C VAL A 4 9.21 8.15 3.34
N TRP A 5 7.99 8.39 3.80
CA TRP A 5 7.62 9.63 4.47
C TRP A 5 6.39 9.39 5.35
N ASP A 6 6.44 9.92 6.57
CA ASP A 6 5.38 9.69 7.56
C ASP A 6 5.29 10.85 8.53
N THR A 7 4.36 11.76 8.27
CA THR A 7 4.09 12.87 9.17
C THR A 7 3.35 12.37 10.41
N GLY A 8 3.91 12.64 11.58
CA GLY A 8 3.30 12.24 12.85
C GLY A 8 3.57 10.81 13.23
N SER A 9 4.44 10.11 12.53
CA SER A 9 4.85 8.74 12.86
C SER A 9 3.66 7.78 12.95
N LEU A 10 2.75 7.88 12.01
CA LEU A 10 1.52 7.08 12.01
C LEU A 10 1.73 5.66 11.48
N TYR A 11 2.74 5.47 10.64
CA TYR A 11 3.02 4.15 10.08
C TYR A 11 3.79 3.30 11.09
N THR A 12 3.33 2.09 11.28
CA THR A 12 3.97 1.13 12.18
C THR A 12 4.55 0.00 11.36
N THR A 13 5.88 -0.14 11.37
CA THR A 13 6.56 -1.20 10.60
C THR A 13 6.24 -2.59 11.11
N ASN A 14 5.87 -2.73 12.40
CA ASN A 14 5.56 -4.03 12.99
C ASN A 14 4.32 -4.67 12.35
N ASN A 15 3.31 -3.89 12.01
CA ASN A 15 2.07 -4.42 11.44
C ASN A 15 1.76 -3.88 10.05
N GLY A 16 2.62 -3.02 9.51
CA GLY A 16 2.44 -2.46 8.17
C GLY A 16 1.24 -1.55 8.04
N ARG A 17 0.82 -0.91 9.11
CA ARG A 17 -0.39 -0.08 9.13
C ARG A 17 -0.07 1.39 9.34
N PHE A 18 -0.86 2.22 8.67
CA PHE A 18 -0.88 3.66 8.87
C PHE A 18 -2.13 3.97 9.68
N THR A 19 -1.98 4.17 10.98
CA THR A 19 -3.10 4.25 11.94
C THR A 19 -3.27 5.66 12.46
N VAL A 20 -4.50 6.17 12.46
CA VAL A 20 -4.80 7.50 12.98
C VAL A 20 -5.30 7.44 14.44
N THR A 21 -5.05 8.53 15.15
CA THR A 21 -5.52 8.73 16.52
C THR A 21 -6.61 9.79 16.53
N SER A 22 -7.14 10.10 17.72
CA SER A 22 -8.21 11.10 17.84
C SER A 22 -7.79 12.51 17.39
N THR A 23 -6.49 12.80 17.37
CA THR A 23 -5.98 14.11 16.96
C THR A 23 -5.45 14.13 15.53
N THR A 24 -5.42 12.98 14.85
CA THR A 24 -4.86 12.87 13.51
C THR A 24 -5.86 12.36 12.48
N THR A 25 -7.13 12.24 12.85
CA THR A 25 -8.17 11.84 11.90
C THR A 25 -8.27 12.83 10.75
N GLY A 26 -8.69 12.35 9.59
CA GLY A 26 -8.89 13.19 8.42
C GLY A 26 -8.81 12.42 7.12
N TYR A 27 -8.60 13.16 6.05
CA TYR A 27 -8.41 12.61 4.72
C TYR A 27 -6.93 12.61 4.40
N TYR A 28 -6.45 11.47 3.92
CA TYR A 28 -5.02 11.26 3.67
C TYR A 28 -4.79 10.91 2.21
N PHE A 29 -3.82 11.59 1.62
CA PHE A 29 -3.29 11.14 0.34
C PHE A 29 -2.25 10.07 0.64
N LEU A 30 -2.52 8.84 0.22
CA LEU A 30 -1.63 7.71 0.39
C LEU A 30 -1.12 7.23 -0.95
N TYR A 31 0.12 6.80 -0.98
CA TYR A 31 0.75 6.29 -2.19
C TYR A 31 1.64 5.11 -1.84
N ALA A 32 1.72 4.16 -2.76
CA ALA A 32 2.50 2.95 -2.54
C ALA A 32 3.03 2.42 -3.86
N GLY A 33 4.13 1.70 -3.76
CA GLY A 33 4.70 0.98 -4.88
C GLY A 33 5.40 -0.27 -4.37
N VAL A 34 5.41 -1.32 -5.19
CA VAL A 34 6.22 -2.50 -4.97
C VAL A 34 6.87 -2.89 -6.28
N LYS A 35 8.02 -3.53 -6.19
CA LYS A 35 8.71 -4.04 -7.36
C LYS A 35 8.93 -5.53 -7.20
N PHE A 36 8.29 -6.31 -8.04
CA PHE A 36 8.44 -7.76 -8.08
C PHE A 36 9.61 -8.13 -8.98
N ASN A 37 10.41 -9.08 -8.53
CA ASN A 37 11.49 -9.67 -9.33
C ASN A 37 11.13 -11.10 -9.71
N ASN A 38 11.69 -11.57 -10.82
CA ASN A 38 11.65 -12.97 -11.23
C ASN A 38 10.22 -13.53 -11.30
N LEU A 39 9.29 -12.72 -11.80
CA LEU A 39 7.92 -13.17 -12.00
C LEU A 39 7.87 -14.22 -13.10
N THR A 40 7.09 -15.27 -12.84
CA THR A 40 6.70 -16.25 -13.87
C THR A 40 5.23 -16.16 -14.18
N SER A 41 4.57 -15.16 -13.61
CA SER A 41 3.15 -14.87 -13.83
C SER A 41 3.01 -13.76 -14.87
N ASN A 42 1.77 -13.52 -15.25
CA ASN A 42 1.43 -12.43 -16.16
C ASN A 42 0.53 -11.37 -15.50
N ARG A 43 0.31 -11.45 -14.19
CA ARG A 43 -0.57 -10.51 -13.49
C ARG A 43 -0.08 -10.21 -12.10
N VAL A 44 -0.03 -8.93 -11.76
CA VAL A 44 0.25 -8.46 -10.41
C VAL A 44 -0.78 -7.40 -10.05
N GLN A 45 -1.05 -7.27 -8.76
CA GLN A 45 -1.93 -6.24 -8.23
C GLN A 45 -1.28 -5.57 -7.03
N LEU A 46 -1.57 -4.29 -6.85
CA LEU A 46 -1.23 -3.55 -5.64
C LEU A 46 -2.48 -2.81 -5.20
N ARG A 47 -2.84 -2.95 -3.93
CA ARG A 47 -4.06 -2.38 -3.38
C ARG A 47 -3.75 -1.53 -2.17
N ILE A 48 -4.54 -0.46 -2.02
CA ILE A 48 -4.66 0.25 -0.75
C ILE A 48 -5.98 -0.15 -0.14
N LEU A 49 -5.94 -0.62 1.10
CA LEU A 49 -7.12 -0.97 1.88
C LEU A 49 -7.15 -0.11 3.12
N TYR A 50 -8.35 0.10 3.67
CA TYR A 50 -8.45 0.73 4.97
C TYR A 50 -9.51 0.05 5.82
N ASN A 51 -9.34 0.16 7.14
CA ASN A 51 -10.31 -0.35 8.11
C ASN A 51 -11.10 0.84 8.65
N ASN A 52 -12.43 0.76 8.52
CA ASN A 52 -13.34 1.83 8.91
C ASN A 52 -13.93 1.63 10.31
N GLY A 53 -13.34 0.71 11.09
CA GLY A 53 -13.85 0.36 12.41
C GLY A 53 -14.71 -0.91 12.42
N SER A 54 -15.20 -1.33 11.26
CA SER A 54 -16.07 -2.50 11.13
C SER A 54 -15.52 -3.53 10.16
N SER A 55 -14.93 -3.10 9.06
CA SER A 55 -14.43 -4.00 8.02
C SER A 55 -13.27 -3.39 7.26
N ASN A 56 -12.54 -4.26 6.57
CA ASN A 56 -11.48 -3.84 5.66
C ASN A 56 -12.07 -3.61 4.29
N ILE A 57 -11.77 -2.48 3.70
CA ILE A 57 -12.32 -2.06 2.42
C ILE A 57 -11.18 -1.87 1.44
N THR A 58 -11.23 -2.52 0.29
CA THR A 58 -10.34 -2.23 -0.82
C THR A 58 -10.73 -0.88 -1.40
N PHE A 59 -9.86 0.10 -1.27
CA PHE A 59 -10.18 1.46 -1.66
C PHE A 59 -9.60 1.84 -3.01
N ALA A 60 -8.40 1.35 -3.32
CA ALA A 60 -7.76 1.60 -4.61
C ALA A 60 -6.99 0.38 -5.05
N LEU A 61 -6.91 0.17 -6.35
CA LEU A 61 -6.25 -1.00 -6.91
C LEU A 61 -5.59 -0.64 -8.22
N THR A 62 -4.36 -1.11 -8.40
CA THR A 62 -3.66 -1.11 -9.67
C THR A 62 -3.40 -2.55 -10.06
N GLU A 63 -3.75 -2.92 -11.29
CA GLU A 63 -3.45 -4.24 -11.83
C GLU A 63 -2.62 -4.06 -13.10
N LEU A 64 -1.56 -4.83 -13.20
CA LEU A 64 -0.73 -4.91 -14.40
C LEU A 64 -0.82 -6.31 -14.97
N GLN A 65 -1.05 -6.40 -16.28
CA GLN A 65 -1.02 -7.64 -17.03
C GLN A 65 0.01 -7.53 -18.14
N PHE A 66 0.73 -8.61 -18.39
CA PHE A 66 1.80 -8.62 -19.37
C PHE A 66 2.00 -10.04 -19.90
N ASP A 67 2.63 -10.14 -21.08
CA ASP A 67 2.74 -11.42 -21.79
C ASP A 67 3.99 -12.21 -21.42
N ALA A 68 4.95 -11.59 -20.76
CA ALA A 68 6.24 -12.21 -20.47
C ALA A 68 6.56 -12.10 -18.98
N SER A 69 7.31 -13.08 -18.48
CA SER A 69 7.82 -13.04 -17.11
C SER A 69 8.93 -11.99 -16.97
N GLY A 70 9.27 -11.64 -15.74
CA GLY A 70 10.34 -10.70 -15.45
C GLY A 70 10.01 -9.80 -14.28
N TYR A 71 9.98 -8.50 -14.54
CA TYR A 71 9.77 -7.50 -13.51
C TYR A 71 8.40 -6.86 -13.64
N ALA A 72 7.86 -6.43 -12.50
CA ALA A 72 6.70 -5.56 -12.50
C ALA A 72 6.78 -4.61 -11.30
N ALA A 73 6.39 -3.35 -11.50
CA ALA A 73 6.49 -2.33 -10.46
C ALA A 73 5.20 -1.51 -10.41
N PRO A 74 4.10 -2.09 -9.90
CA PRO A 74 2.85 -1.36 -9.81
C PRO A 74 2.92 -0.24 -8.77
N HIS A 75 2.19 0.82 -9.03
CA HIS A 75 2.02 1.96 -8.14
C HIS A 75 0.54 2.21 -7.94
N VAL A 76 0.17 2.68 -6.75
CA VAL A 76 -1.21 3.04 -6.45
C VAL A 76 -1.23 4.26 -5.53
N ALA A 77 -2.21 5.12 -5.71
CA ALA A 77 -2.41 6.29 -4.86
C ALA A 77 -3.89 6.59 -4.73
N ALA A 78 -4.29 7.13 -3.58
CA ALA A 78 -5.68 7.48 -3.35
C ALA A 78 -5.79 8.44 -2.17
N VAL A 79 -6.91 9.16 -2.11
CA VAL A 79 -7.30 9.93 -0.92
C VAL A 79 -8.21 9.04 -0.08
N VAL A 80 -7.77 8.67 1.10
CA VAL A 80 -8.42 7.68 1.95
C VAL A 80 -9.04 8.36 3.17
N PRO A 81 -10.31 8.06 3.50
CA PRO A 81 -10.97 8.65 4.66
C PRO A 81 -10.61 7.90 5.95
N LEU A 82 -9.68 8.42 6.72
CA LEU A 82 -9.31 7.88 8.02
C LEU A 82 -9.90 8.82 9.08
N THR A 83 -11.22 8.83 9.17
CA THR A 83 -11.98 9.88 9.85
C THR A 83 -12.38 9.55 11.28
N SER A 84 -12.05 8.37 11.76
CA SER A 84 -12.30 7.99 13.16
C SER A 84 -11.04 7.44 13.79
N SER A 85 -10.85 7.72 15.06
CA SER A 85 -9.70 7.21 15.81
C SER A 85 -9.62 5.69 15.69
N GLY A 86 -8.44 5.16 15.43
CA GLY A 86 -8.23 3.73 15.25
C GLY A 86 -8.40 3.24 13.82
N ASN A 87 -8.94 4.04 12.92
CA ASN A 87 -8.94 3.69 11.49
C ASN A 87 -7.50 3.54 11.01
N TYR A 88 -7.27 2.60 10.11
CA TYR A 88 -5.94 2.39 9.58
C TYR A 88 -5.99 2.00 8.10
N ALA A 89 -4.89 2.25 7.43
CA ALA A 89 -4.70 1.87 6.03
C ALA A 89 -3.47 0.97 5.91
N TYR A 90 -3.48 0.12 4.91
CA TYR A 90 -2.37 -0.79 4.62
C TYR A 90 -2.39 -1.16 3.15
N ILE A 91 -1.33 -1.81 2.70
CA ILE A 91 -1.25 -2.25 1.31
C ILE A 91 -1.18 -3.76 1.24
N GLU A 92 -1.72 -4.31 0.14
CA GLU A 92 -1.58 -5.72 -0.21
C GLU A 92 -1.06 -5.81 -1.62
N ALA A 93 -0.13 -6.72 -1.83
CA ALA A 93 0.43 -7.02 -3.14
C ALA A 93 0.09 -8.46 -3.51
N TYR A 94 -0.26 -8.68 -4.77
CA TYR A 94 -0.69 -9.99 -5.27
C TYR A 94 0.06 -10.29 -6.57
N GLN A 95 0.41 -11.56 -6.75
CA GLN A 95 0.94 -12.06 -8.01
C GLN A 95 0.44 -13.50 -8.22
N ASN A 96 0.39 -13.94 -9.47
CA ASN A 96 -0.17 -15.24 -9.80
C ASN A 96 0.86 -16.23 -10.37
N SER A 97 2.09 -16.16 -9.87
CA SER A 97 3.14 -17.10 -10.29
C SER A 97 2.99 -18.50 -9.71
N GLY A 98 2.10 -18.67 -8.73
CA GLY A 98 1.88 -19.98 -8.12
C GLY A 98 2.80 -20.28 -6.94
N GLY A 99 3.60 -19.34 -6.50
CA GLY A 99 4.51 -19.49 -5.36
C GLY A 99 4.97 -18.15 -4.86
N SER A 100 5.88 -18.16 -3.90
CA SER A 100 6.45 -16.93 -3.35
C SER A 100 7.39 -16.28 -4.36
N ILE A 101 7.30 -14.96 -4.47
CA ILE A 101 8.16 -14.17 -5.32
C ILE A 101 8.84 -13.11 -4.48
N ASP A 102 10.13 -12.91 -4.70
CA ASP A 102 10.89 -11.90 -3.98
C ASP A 102 10.55 -10.50 -4.47
N LEU A 103 10.46 -9.56 -3.53
CA LEU A 103 10.45 -8.14 -3.85
C LEU A 103 11.89 -7.64 -3.97
N SER A 104 12.08 -6.61 -4.78
CA SER A 104 13.39 -5.99 -4.91
C SER A 104 13.78 -5.29 -3.60
N ASN A 105 15.06 -5.06 -3.37
CA ASN A 105 15.57 -4.29 -2.24
C ASN A 105 15.62 -2.78 -2.51
N GLU A 106 15.23 -2.36 -3.70
CA GLU A 106 15.33 -0.97 -4.09
C GLU A 106 14.28 -0.11 -3.40
N VAL A 107 14.71 0.96 -2.75
CA VAL A 107 13.79 1.88 -2.06
C VAL A 107 12.84 2.54 -3.05
N GLU A 108 13.34 2.89 -4.22
CA GLU A 108 12.53 3.54 -5.26
C GLU A 108 11.44 2.65 -5.82
N GLY A 109 11.52 1.35 -5.59
CA GLY A 109 10.52 0.38 -6.05
C GLY A 109 9.57 -0.11 -4.97
N ASN A 110 9.89 0.07 -3.69
CA ASN A 110 9.13 -0.50 -2.59
C ASN A 110 8.93 0.56 -1.51
N TYR A 111 7.75 1.17 -1.51
CA TYR A 111 7.47 2.27 -0.60
C TYR A 111 5.98 2.33 -0.27
N PHE A 112 5.69 2.91 0.88
CA PHE A 112 4.33 3.25 1.28
C PHE A 112 4.43 4.52 2.12
N GLY A 113 3.72 5.55 1.72
CA GLY A 113 3.77 6.82 2.41
C GLY A 113 2.48 7.63 2.22
N GLY A 114 2.44 8.78 2.84
CA GLY A 114 1.29 9.62 2.70
C GLY A 114 1.29 10.83 3.61
N PHE A 115 0.27 11.65 3.46
CA PHE A 115 0.14 12.86 4.28
C PHE A 115 -1.33 13.28 4.36
N ARG A 116 -1.66 13.98 5.45
CA ARG A 116 -3.01 14.48 5.68
C ARG A 116 -3.26 15.69 4.80
N ILE A 117 -4.40 15.72 4.12
CA ILE A 117 -4.79 16.82 3.24
C ILE A 117 -6.00 17.59 3.76
N GLY A 118 -6.73 17.07 4.74
CA GLY A 118 -7.87 17.73 5.32
C GLY A 118 -8.40 16.95 6.51
N GLY A 119 -9.18 17.60 7.31
CA GLY A 119 -9.70 16.96 8.52
C GLY A 119 -11.18 17.09 8.71
#